data_6c744da55092684611c21a5bf9d60297
#
_entry.id   6c744da55092684611c21a5bf9d60297
#
_cell.length_a   1.000
_cell.length_b   1.000
_cell.length_c   1.000
_cell.angle_alpha   90.00
_cell.angle_beta   90.00
_cell.angle_gamma   90.00
#
_symmetry.space_group_name_H-M   'P 1'
#
loop_
_entity.id
_entity.type
_entity.pdbx_description
1 polymer ?
#
loop_
_entity_poly.entity_id
_entity_poly.type
_entity_poly.pdbx_seq_one_letter_code
_entity_poly.pdbx_strand_id
1 'polypeptide(L)'
;MEAGLFVAVALTIGKLGADVIASHQIAMNVASVVFMVPLGIALATTVRVGFARGRNSGQDVRRAAAAGLLLTLVMQVVSACIMFAFARHIASLYTTDVAVIVLAAQLLTLGAIFQLSDGMQVAANGALRGLKDTRWPMLLSGLAYWGVGMPVGLWLAFPHGLGARGMWIGLIAGLSVAAILLSARFWTTAMKLPTGPCQTEHARDDALG
;
A
#
# COMPACT_ATOMS: atom_id res chain seq x y z
N MET A 1 -9.31 -0.57 -9.48
CA MET A 1 -8.10 -0.11 -10.21
C MET A 1 -6.92 -1.02 -9.93
N GLU A 2 -6.60 -1.27 -8.67
CA GLU A 2 -5.48 -2.09 -8.21
C GLU A 2 -5.57 -3.55 -8.70
N ALA A 3 -6.70 -4.21 -8.51
CA ALA A 3 -6.91 -5.58 -9.00
C ALA A 3 -6.67 -5.72 -10.51
N GLY A 4 -7.04 -4.71 -11.31
CA GLY A 4 -6.77 -4.71 -12.75
C GLY A 4 -5.28 -4.67 -13.09
N LEU A 5 -4.48 -3.93 -12.31
CA LEU A 5 -3.03 -3.91 -12.47
C LEU A 5 -2.41 -5.29 -12.19
N PHE A 6 -2.78 -5.93 -11.08
CA PHE A 6 -2.27 -7.26 -10.74
C PHE A 6 -2.65 -8.32 -11.79
N VAL A 7 -3.88 -8.28 -12.30
CA VAL A 7 -4.30 -9.17 -13.38
C VAL A 7 -3.47 -8.93 -14.66
N ALA A 8 -3.27 -7.67 -15.05
CA ALA A 8 -2.46 -7.34 -16.22
C ALA A 8 -1.00 -7.81 -16.07
N VAL A 9 -0.42 -7.64 -14.89
CA VAL A 9 0.92 -8.14 -14.56
C VAL A 9 0.97 -9.66 -14.62
N ALA A 10 0.00 -10.37 -14.02
CA ALA A 10 -0.06 -11.83 -14.04
C ALA A 10 -0.19 -12.38 -15.48
N LEU A 11 -1.03 -11.77 -16.31
CA LEU A 11 -1.18 -12.14 -17.72
C LEU A 11 0.12 -11.91 -18.51
N THR A 12 0.84 -10.83 -18.22
CA THR A 12 2.11 -10.51 -18.87
C THR A 12 3.20 -11.51 -18.46
N ILE A 13 3.28 -11.84 -17.16
CA ILE A 13 4.22 -12.84 -16.62
C ILE A 13 3.89 -14.24 -17.13
N GLY A 14 2.60 -14.57 -17.32
CA GLY A 14 2.18 -15.86 -17.87
C GLY A 14 2.74 -16.18 -19.26
N LYS A 15 3.10 -15.16 -20.06
CA LYS A 15 3.75 -15.33 -21.36
C LYS A 15 5.22 -15.75 -21.25
N LEU A 16 5.83 -15.65 -20.06
CA LEU A 16 7.25 -15.94 -19.84
C LEU A 16 7.53 -17.40 -19.45
N GLY A 17 6.51 -18.22 -19.25
CA GLY A 17 6.63 -19.65 -18.99
C GLY A 17 5.99 -20.11 -17.67
N ALA A 18 5.82 -21.44 -17.53
CA ALA A 18 5.11 -22.05 -16.41
C ALA A 18 5.83 -21.83 -15.07
N ASP A 19 7.16 -21.98 -15.01
CA ASP A 19 7.95 -21.83 -13.79
C ASP A 19 7.93 -20.38 -13.29
N VAL A 20 7.86 -19.42 -14.23
CA VAL A 20 7.83 -17.99 -13.93
C VAL A 20 6.49 -17.61 -13.32
N ILE A 21 5.38 -18.13 -13.86
CA ILE A 21 4.06 -17.85 -13.29
C ILE A 21 3.86 -18.56 -11.95
N ALA A 22 4.40 -19.78 -11.78
CA ALA A 22 4.38 -20.49 -10.50
C ALA A 22 5.12 -19.70 -9.42
N SER A 23 6.33 -19.21 -9.73
CA SER A 23 7.12 -18.37 -8.83
C SER A 23 6.40 -17.05 -8.47
N HIS A 24 5.74 -16.42 -9.45
CA HIS A 24 4.93 -15.23 -9.24
C HIS A 24 3.73 -15.50 -8.31
N GLN A 25 3.02 -16.61 -8.50
CA GLN A 25 1.89 -16.99 -7.65
C GLN A 25 2.30 -17.23 -6.20
N ILE A 26 3.46 -17.86 -5.96
CA ILE A 26 4.01 -18.03 -4.62
C ILE A 26 4.25 -16.65 -3.97
N ALA A 27 4.93 -15.76 -4.67
CA ALA A 27 5.21 -14.41 -4.17
C ALA A 27 3.93 -13.60 -3.91
N MET A 28 2.93 -13.68 -4.79
CA MET A 28 1.64 -13.02 -4.63
C MET A 28 0.82 -13.59 -3.47
N ASN A 29 0.86 -14.91 -3.26
CA ASN A 29 0.16 -15.55 -2.14
C ASN A 29 0.73 -15.06 -0.80
N VAL A 30 2.05 -15.07 -0.64
CA VAL A 30 2.73 -14.55 0.55
C VAL A 30 2.42 -13.07 0.77
N ALA A 31 2.54 -12.26 -0.29
CA ALA A 31 2.21 -10.83 -0.22
C ALA A 31 0.77 -10.58 0.22
N SER A 32 -0.19 -11.36 -0.30
CA SER A 32 -1.62 -11.24 0.06
C SER A 32 -1.90 -11.57 1.52
N VAL A 33 -1.23 -12.59 2.08
CA VAL A 33 -1.36 -12.93 3.50
C VAL A 33 -0.84 -11.79 4.39
N VAL A 34 0.34 -11.27 4.07
CA VAL A 34 0.94 -10.17 4.86
C VAL A 34 0.15 -8.87 4.70
N PHE A 35 -0.47 -8.64 3.55
CA PHE A 35 -1.32 -7.48 3.29
C PHE A 35 -2.53 -7.35 4.22
N MET A 36 -3.00 -8.45 4.83
CA MET A 36 -4.13 -8.41 5.76
C MET A 36 -3.86 -7.51 6.97
N VAL A 37 -2.60 -7.42 7.42
CA VAL A 37 -2.21 -6.58 8.58
C VAL A 37 -2.35 -5.08 8.26
N PRO A 38 -1.70 -4.52 7.22
CA PRO A 38 -1.88 -3.11 6.87
C PRO A 38 -3.32 -2.77 6.49
N LEU A 39 -4.05 -3.69 5.89
CA LEU A 39 -5.47 -3.49 5.61
C LEU A 39 -6.29 -3.29 6.89
N GLY A 40 -6.08 -4.12 7.92
CA GLY A 40 -6.73 -3.98 9.23
C GLY A 40 -6.40 -2.63 9.89
N ILE A 41 -5.12 -2.22 9.87
CA ILE A 41 -4.68 -0.93 10.40
C ILE A 41 -5.31 0.23 9.62
N ALA A 42 -5.40 0.14 8.29
CA ALA A 42 -6.03 1.16 7.46
C ALA A 42 -7.52 1.33 7.75
N LEU A 43 -8.24 0.23 7.99
CA LEU A 43 -9.65 0.27 8.41
C LEU A 43 -9.81 0.94 9.77
N ALA A 44 -8.98 0.59 10.76
CA ALA A 44 -8.97 1.24 12.06
C ALA A 44 -8.64 2.74 11.97
N THR A 45 -7.67 3.10 11.13
CA THR A 45 -7.28 4.49 10.85
C THR A 45 -8.44 5.26 10.23
N THR A 46 -9.16 4.67 9.28
CA THR A 46 -10.36 5.27 8.65
C THR A 46 -11.40 5.65 9.70
N VAL A 47 -11.69 4.74 10.62
CA VAL A 47 -12.67 4.98 11.70
C VAL A 47 -12.19 6.09 12.64
N ARG A 48 -10.95 6.03 13.12
CA ARG A 48 -10.40 7.02 14.05
C ARG A 48 -10.31 8.42 13.46
N VAL A 49 -9.87 8.53 12.20
CA VAL A 49 -9.84 9.80 11.46
C VAL A 49 -11.25 10.33 11.24
N GLY A 50 -12.21 9.45 10.91
CA GLY A 50 -13.63 9.83 10.76
C GLY A 50 -14.23 10.38 12.04
N PHE A 51 -13.99 9.74 13.19
CA PHE A 51 -14.42 10.25 14.51
C PHE A 51 -13.79 11.60 14.86
N ALA A 52 -12.48 11.74 14.66
CA ALA A 52 -11.77 12.99 14.90
C ALA A 52 -12.29 14.12 14.01
N ARG A 53 -12.61 13.80 12.74
CA ARG A 53 -13.24 14.73 11.79
C ARG A 53 -14.63 15.16 12.25
N GLY A 54 -15.45 14.22 12.75
CA GLY A 54 -16.79 14.51 13.28
C GLY A 54 -16.78 15.45 14.49
N ARG A 55 -15.68 15.44 15.27
CA ARG A 55 -15.47 16.37 16.40
C ARG A 55 -14.83 17.70 15.99
N ASN A 56 -14.64 17.96 14.71
CA ASN A 56 -13.94 19.12 14.16
C ASN A 56 -12.52 19.36 14.72
N SER A 57 -11.85 18.31 15.23
CA SER A 57 -10.50 18.37 15.77
C SER A 57 -9.46 18.00 14.70
N GLY A 58 -8.93 18.97 13.99
CA GLY A 58 -7.87 18.75 13.00
C GLY A 58 -6.58 18.20 13.61
N GLN A 59 -6.33 18.49 14.91
CA GLN A 59 -5.19 17.93 15.63
C GLN A 59 -5.33 16.41 15.84
N ASP A 60 -6.52 15.96 16.25
CA ASP A 60 -6.79 14.53 16.45
C ASP A 60 -6.81 13.77 15.13
N VAL A 61 -7.29 14.39 14.05
CA VAL A 61 -7.20 13.84 12.68
C VAL A 61 -5.75 13.54 12.32
N ARG A 62 -4.86 14.51 12.50
CA ARG A 62 -3.43 14.34 12.19
C ARG A 62 -2.77 13.29 13.08
N ARG A 63 -3.07 13.30 14.40
CA ARG A 63 -2.54 12.30 15.33
C ARG A 63 -3.01 10.88 15.00
N ALA A 64 -4.30 10.71 14.72
CA ALA A 64 -4.85 9.41 14.36
C ALA A 64 -4.24 8.83 13.07
N ALA A 65 -4.08 9.67 12.05
CA ALA A 65 -3.46 9.25 10.80
C ALA A 65 -1.95 8.99 10.96
N ALA A 66 -1.23 9.86 11.67
CA ALA A 66 0.20 9.65 11.95
C ALA A 66 0.45 8.33 12.71
N ALA A 67 -0.38 8.02 13.71
CA ALA A 67 -0.31 6.77 14.45
C ALA A 67 -0.59 5.56 13.54
N GLY A 68 -1.59 5.63 12.66
CA GLY A 68 -1.90 4.57 11.69
C GLY A 68 -0.77 4.35 10.68
N LEU A 69 -0.22 5.43 10.11
CA LEU A 69 0.90 5.36 9.18
C LEU A 69 2.16 4.79 9.86
N LEU A 70 2.48 5.25 11.07
CA LEU A 70 3.64 4.76 11.81
C LEU A 70 3.50 3.28 12.16
N LEU A 71 2.34 2.86 12.66
CA LEU A 71 2.08 1.46 12.99
C LEU A 71 2.18 0.57 11.75
N THR A 72 1.62 1.02 10.62
CA THR A 72 1.75 0.31 9.33
C THR A 72 3.21 0.21 8.92
N LEU A 73 3.98 1.31 9.00
CA LEU A 73 5.40 1.30 8.64
C LEU A 73 6.19 0.30 9.48
N VAL A 74 6.01 0.30 10.81
CA VAL A 74 6.70 -0.62 11.71
C VAL A 74 6.37 -2.08 11.36
N MET A 75 5.09 -2.40 11.18
CA MET A 75 4.65 -3.76 10.83
C MET A 75 5.18 -4.18 9.46
N GLN A 76 5.20 -3.29 8.48
CA GLN A 76 5.72 -3.58 7.15
C GLN A 76 7.24 -3.76 7.14
N VAL A 77 7.98 -2.99 7.93
CA VAL A 77 9.43 -3.19 8.09
C VAL A 77 9.72 -4.54 8.72
N VAL A 78 9.00 -4.93 9.77
CA VAL A 78 9.16 -6.26 10.40
C VAL A 78 8.85 -7.38 9.39
N SER A 79 7.74 -7.29 8.67
CA SER A 79 7.38 -8.26 7.64
C SER A 79 8.40 -8.33 6.52
N ALA A 80 8.89 -7.18 6.05
CA ALA A 80 9.91 -7.10 5.01
C ALA A 80 11.23 -7.75 5.45
N CYS A 81 11.66 -7.51 6.69
CA CYS A 81 12.85 -8.18 7.26
C CYS A 81 12.68 -9.70 7.32
N ILE A 82 11.50 -10.20 7.75
CA ILE A 82 11.21 -11.62 7.77
C ILE A 82 11.23 -12.21 6.35
N MET A 83 10.54 -11.58 5.40
CA MET A 83 10.51 -12.03 4.01
C MET A 83 11.91 -12.03 3.39
N PHE A 84 12.71 -10.99 3.65
CA PHE A 84 14.07 -10.91 3.13
C PHE A 84 14.97 -12.00 3.72
N ALA A 85 14.92 -12.21 5.03
CA ALA A 85 15.76 -13.20 5.73
C ALA A 85 15.39 -14.66 5.37
N PHE A 86 14.10 -14.94 5.18
CA PHE A 86 13.57 -16.28 5.00
C PHE A 86 13.00 -16.56 3.60
N ALA A 87 13.26 -15.69 2.61
CA ALA A 87 12.69 -15.79 1.26
C ALA A 87 12.81 -17.20 0.65
N ARG A 88 13.99 -17.82 0.72
CA ARG A 88 14.25 -19.14 0.17
C ARG A 88 13.52 -20.24 0.96
N HIS A 89 13.47 -20.12 2.28
CA HIS A 89 12.77 -21.05 3.13
C HIS A 89 11.25 -20.98 2.90
N ILE A 90 10.70 -19.78 2.81
CA ILE A 90 9.28 -19.56 2.49
C ILE A 90 8.95 -20.19 1.12
N ALA A 91 9.77 -19.96 0.09
CA ALA A 91 9.56 -20.54 -1.23
C ALA A 91 9.59 -22.09 -1.21
N SER A 92 10.47 -22.70 -0.42
CA SER A 92 10.59 -24.17 -0.30
C SER A 92 9.40 -24.82 0.40
N LEU A 93 8.55 -24.07 1.10
CA LEU A 93 7.30 -24.60 1.67
C LEU A 93 6.21 -24.84 0.62
N TYR A 94 6.31 -24.18 -0.54
CA TYR A 94 5.32 -24.27 -1.61
C TYR A 94 5.68 -25.29 -2.70
N THR A 95 6.96 -25.54 -2.92
CA THR A 95 7.42 -26.43 -3.99
C THR A 95 8.78 -27.06 -3.67
N THR A 96 9.06 -28.19 -4.30
CA THR A 96 10.37 -28.86 -4.26
C THR A 96 11.22 -28.56 -5.49
N ASP A 97 10.67 -27.91 -6.52
CA ASP A 97 11.39 -27.54 -7.73
C ASP A 97 12.38 -26.41 -7.45
N VAL A 98 13.67 -26.73 -7.63
CA VAL A 98 14.78 -25.82 -7.33
C VAL A 98 14.74 -24.55 -8.20
N ALA A 99 14.34 -24.68 -9.49
CA ALA A 99 14.26 -23.52 -10.39
C ALA A 99 13.18 -22.54 -9.93
N VAL A 100 12.01 -23.06 -9.57
CA VAL A 100 10.89 -22.27 -9.03
C VAL A 100 11.26 -21.65 -7.68
N ILE A 101 11.92 -22.39 -6.78
CA ILE A 101 12.36 -21.88 -5.46
C ILE A 101 13.31 -20.68 -5.62
N VAL A 102 14.30 -20.79 -6.51
CA VAL A 102 15.29 -19.72 -6.73
C VAL A 102 14.61 -18.45 -7.26
N LEU A 103 13.73 -18.60 -8.25
CA LEU A 103 13.02 -17.45 -8.81
C LEU A 103 12.00 -16.86 -7.82
N ALA A 104 11.23 -17.70 -7.12
CA ALA A 104 10.29 -17.25 -6.11
C ALA A 104 10.98 -16.51 -4.96
N ALA A 105 12.15 -16.97 -4.50
CA ALA A 105 12.93 -16.29 -3.47
C ALA A 105 13.38 -14.89 -3.91
N GLN A 106 13.73 -14.72 -5.19
CA GLN A 106 14.07 -13.41 -5.75
C GLN A 106 12.85 -12.49 -5.84
N LEU A 107 11.69 -13.04 -6.23
CA LEU A 107 10.45 -12.27 -6.27
C LEU A 107 9.96 -11.92 -4.86
N LEU A 108 10.15 -12.79 -3.87
CA LEU A 108 9.86 -12.51 -2.46
C LEU A 108 10.75 -11.40 -1.90
N THR A 109 12.02 -11.32 -2.31
CA THR A 109 12.91 -10.22 -1.95
C THR A 109 12.41 -8.88 -2.51
N LEU A 110 11.96 -8.86 -3.76
CA LEU A 110 11.30 -7.69 -4.34
C LEU A 110 9.96 -7.42 -3.66
N GLY A 111 9.23 -8.48 -3.29
CA GLY A 111 7.99 -8.42 -2.52
C GLY A 111 8.17 -7.77 -1.15
N ALA A 112 9.31 -7.95 -0.50
CA ALA A 112 9.63 -7.28 0.76
C ALA A 112 9.69 -5.75 0.59
N ILE A 113 10.26 -5.26 -0.52
CA ILE A 113 10.29 -3.83 -0.84
C ILE A 113 8.91 -3.34 -1.29
N PHE A 114 8.23 -4.12 -2.12
CA PHE A 114 6.88 -3.85 -2.59
C PHE A 114 5.91 -3.60 -1.43
N GLN A 115 5.96 -4.43 -0.38
CA GLN A 115 5.08 -4.32 0.78
C GLN A 115 5.20 -2.98 1.52
N LEU A 116 6.40 -2.40 1.62
CA LEU A 116 6.58 -1.09 2.25
C LEU A 116 5.76 -0.02 1.53
N SER A 117 5.83 -0.01 0.20
CA SER A 117 5.08 0.94 -0.63
C SER A 117 3.58 0.68 -0.56
N ASP A 118 3.18 -0.59 -0.63
CA ASP A 118 1.79 -1.04 -0.60
C ASP A 118 1.11 -0.71 0.74
N GLY A 119 1.75 -1.06 1.85
CA GLY A 119 1.22 -0.76 3.18
C GLY A 119 1.06 0.74 3.43
N MET A 120 2.04 1.55 3.05
CA MET A 120 1.96 3.01 3.19
C MET A 120 0.86 3.61 2.33
N GLN A 121 0.68 3.13 1.10
CA GLN A 121 -0.39 3.54 0.22
C GLN A 121 -1.78 3.21 0.80
N VAL A 122 -1.96 1.98 1.30
CA VAL A 122 -3.24 1.52 1.89
C VAL A 122 -3.57 2.31 3.16
N ALA A 123 -2.58 2.57 4.03
CA ALA A 123 -2.77 3.38 5.24
C ALA A 123 -3.14 4.83 4.90
N ALA A 124 -2.46 5.46 3.93
CA ALA A 124 -2.78 6.81 3.46
C ALA A 124 -4.18 6.88 2.83
N ASN A 125 -4.56 5.86 2.06
CA ASN A 125 -5.89 5.72 1.49
C ASN A 125 -6.97 5.58 2.58
N GLY A 126 -6.69 4.79 3.64
CA GLY A 126 -7.55 4.67 4.82
C GLY A 126 -7.78 6.02 5.51
N ALA A 127 -6.72 6.79 5.72
CA ALA A 127 -6.80 8.14 6.31
C ALA A 127 -7.64 9.10 5.44
N LEU A 128 -7.47 9.09 4.12
CA LEU A 128 -8.26 9.90 3.19
C LEU A 128 -9.73 9.49 3.15
N ARG A 129 -10.03 8.19 3.23
CA ARG A 129 -11.42 7.70 3.39
C ARG A 129 -12.07 8.24 4.65
N GLY A 130 -11.34 8.29 5.77
CA GLY A 130 -11.81 8.91 7.02
C GLY A 130 -12.15 10.39 6.86
N LEU A 131 -11.48 11.12 5.96
CA LEU A 131 -11.80 12.49 5.58
C LEU A 131 -12.95 12.61 4.56
N LYS A 132 -13.55 11.49 4.12
CA LYS A 132 -14.53 11.42 3.02
C LYS A 132 -13.97 11.85 1.65
N ASP A 133 -12.64 11.88 1.48
CA ASP A 133 -11.98 12.13 0.21
C ASP A 133 -11.68 10.79 -0.47
N THR A 134 -12.56 10.36 -1.38
CA THR A 134 -12.45 9.08 -2.08
C THR A 134 -12.16 9.24 -3.57
N ARG A 135 -12.52 10.37 -4.16
CA ARG A 135 -12.38 10.61 -5.61
C ARG A 135 -10.93 10.81 -6.02
N TRP A 136 -10.20 11.66 -5.29
CA TRP A 136 -8.80 11.95 -5.58
C TRP A 136 -7.88 10.73 -5.38
N PRO A 137 -8.01 9.97 -4.28
CA PRO A 137 -7.24 8.73 -4.12
C PRO A 137 -7.40 7.76 -5.29
N MET A 138 -8.63 7.59 -5.79
CA MET A 138 -8.89 6.71 -6.93
C MET A 138 -8.16 7.19 -8.21
N LEU A 139 -8.21 8.49 -8.51
CA LEU A 139 -7.54 9.05 -9.68
C LEU A 139 -6.02 9.00 -9.56
N LEU A 140 -5.47 9.39 -8.40
CA LEU A 140 -4.03 9.39 -8.16
C LEU A 140 -3.44 7.99 -8.21
N SER A 141 -4.10 6.99 -7.60
CA SER A 141 -3.68 5.60 -7.68
C SER A 141 -3.77 5.07 -9.12
N GLY A 142 -4.85 5.39 -9.83
CA GLY A 142 -5.01 5.00 -11.24
C GLY A 142 -3.89 5.55 -12.13
N LEU A 143 -3.57 6.84 -11.99
CA LEU A 143 -2.47 7.48 -12.73
C LEU A 143 -1.10 6.89 -12.35
N ALA A 144 -0.85 6.65 -11.06
CA ALA A 144 0.40 6.07 -10.61
C ALA A 144 0.60 4.63 -11.12
N TYR A 145 -0.46 3.82 -11.13
CA TYR A 145 -0.38 2.43 -11.56
C TYR A 145 -0.23 2.28 -13.07
N TRP A 146 -1.11 2.95 -13.82
CA TRP A 146 -1.14 2.84 -15.28
C TRP A 146 -0.17 3.81 -15.97
N GLY A 147 0.11 4.98 -15.37
CA GLY A 147 1.02 5.98 -15.94
C GLY A 147 2.49 5.73 -15.60
N VAL A 148 2.79 5.12 -14.45
CA VAL A 148 4.17 4.87 -14.00
C VAL A 148 4.44 3.36 -13.88
N GLY A 149 3.64 2.64 -13.08
CA GLY A 149 3.90 1.25 -12.75
C GLY A 149 3.96 0.34 -13.98
N MET A 150 2.92 0.39 -14.80
CA MET A 150 2.82 -0.47 -15.98
C MET A 150 3.87 -0.14 -17.07
N PRO A 151 4.10 1.13 -17.47
CA PRO A 151 5.13 1.46 -18.46
C PRO A 151 6.53 1.08 -17.99
N VAL A 152 6.89 1.40 -16.72
CA VAL A 152 8.20 1.05 -16.15
C VAL A 152 8.38 -0.47 -16.09
N GLY A 153 7.33 -1.20 -15.65
CA GLY A 153 7.36 -2.66 -15.61
C GLY A 153 7.58 -3.30 -16.96
N LEU A 154 6.83 -2.87 -17.98
CA LEU A 154 6.96 -3.37 -19.35
C LEU A 154 8.33 -3.03 -19.96
N TRP A 155 8.81 -1.81 -19.72
CA TRP A 155 10.11 -1.37 -20.23
C TRP A 155 11.27 -2.17 -19.62
N LEU A 156 11.20 -2.49 -18.32
CA LEU A 156 12.22 -3.31 -17.68
C LEU A 156 12.09 -4.81 -18.01
N ALA A 157 10.86 -5.30 -18.19
CA ALA A 157 10.63 -6.72 -18.43
C ALA A 157 11.09 -7.16 -19.83
N PHE A 158 10.80 -6.38 -20.88
CA PHE A 158 11.04 -6.78 -22.27
C PHE A 158 12.34 -6.20 -22.84
N PRO A 159 12.55 -4.88 -23.00
CA PRO A 159 13.79 -4.34 -23.56
C PRO A 159 15.06 -4.67 -22.76
N HIS A 160 14.95 -4.74 -21.41
CA HIS A 160 16.10 -5.05 -20.55
C HIS A 160 16.19 -6.52 -20.17
N GLY A 161 15.27 -7.36 -20.61
CA GLY A 161 15.30 -8.80 -20.38
C GLY A 161 15.12 -9.24 -18.93
N LEU A 162 14.65 -8.36 -18.03
CA LEU A 162 14.48 -8.69 -16.60
C LEU A 162 13.24 -9.56 -16.34
N GLY A 163 12.36 -9.77 -17.31
CA GLY A 163 11.19 -10.63 -17.22
C GLY A 163 10.29 -10.27 -16.01
N ALA A 164 9.96 -11.28 -15.20
CA ALA A 164 9.11 -11.08 -14.01
C ALA A 164 9.67 -10.06 -13.01
N ARG A 165 10.99 -10.00 -12.83
CA ARG A 165 11.62 -9.02 -11.94
C ARG A 165 11.37 -7.59 -12.39
N GLY A 166 11.43 -7.34 -13.72
CA GLY A 166 11.12 -6.03 -14.29
C GLY A 166 9.69 -5.59 -14.00
N MET A 167 8.73 -6.52 -14.11
CA MET A 167 7.33 -6.26 -13.75
C MET A 167 7.16 -5.91 -12.27
N TRP A 168 7.83 -6.61 -11.36
CA TRP A 168 7.80 -6.33 -9.93
C TRP A 168 8.42 -4.96 -9.58
N ILE A 169 9.53 -4.59 -10.22
CA ILE A 169 10.12 -3.26 -10.06
C ILE A 169 9.14 -2.17 -10.53
N GLY A 170 8.43 -2.41 -11.63
CA GLY A 170 7.37 -1.52 -12.10
C GLY A 170 6.24 -1.37 -11.08
N LEU A 171 5.79 -2.48 -10.46
CA LEU A 171 4.79 -2.44 -9.38
C LEU A 171 5.28 -1.59 -8.19
N ILE A 172 6.52 -1.81 -7.75
CA ILE A 172 7.14 -1.03 -6.66
C ILE A 172 7.14 0.46 -7.01
N ALA A 173 7.57 0.82 -8.21
CA ALA A 173 7.60 2.21 -8.65
C ALA A 173 6.20 2.84 -8.66
N GLY A 174 5.22 2.17 -9.24
CA GLY A 174 3.82 2.64 -9.29
C GLY A 174 3.21 2.83 -7.91
N LEU A 175 3.37 1.84 -7.01
CA LEU A 175 2.84 1.93 -5.65
C LEU A 175 3.59 2.96 -4.79
N SER A 176 4.89 3.12 -4.98
CA SER A 176 5.67 4.15 -4.29
C SER A 176 5.19 5.56 -4.66
N VAL A 177 4.97 5.81 -5.95
CA VAL A 177 4.40 7.07 -6.43
C VAL A 177 3.00 7.29 -5.85
N ALA A 178 2.15 6.26 -5.86
CA ALA A 178 0.82 6.33 -5.25
C ALA A 178 0.91 6.64 -3.75
N ALA A 179 1.76 5.96 -2.99
CA ALA A 179 1.95 6.18 -1.55
C ALA A 179 2.38 7.62 -1.24
N ILE A 180 3.32 8.18 -2.03
CA ILE A 180 3.79 9.57 -1.89
C ILE A 180 2.65 10.55 -2.19
N LEU A 181 1.96 10.39 -3.32
CA LEU A 181 0.88 11.28 -3.73
C LEU A 181 -0.29 11.26 -2.74
N LEU A 182 -0.70 10.08 -2.26
CA LEU A 182 -1.79 9.94 -1.30
C LEU A 182 -1.42 10.52 0.07
N SER A 183 -0.19 10.28 0.54
CA SER A 183 0.30 10.85 1.79
C SER A 183 0.38 12.38 1.71
N ALA A 184 0.93 12.94 0.63
CA ALA A 184 0.97 14.38 0.40
C ALA A 184 -0.45 14.98 0.35
N ARG A 185 -1.37 14.33 -0.36
CA ARG A 185 -2.78 14.74 -0.42
C ARG A 185 -3.44 14.74 0.95
N PHE A 186 -3.21 13.70 1.75
CA PHE A 186 -3.73 13.63 3.11
C PHE A 186 -3.24 14.81 3.95
N TRP A 187 -1.93 15.04 4.00
CA TRP A 187 -1.36 16.11 4.82
C TRP A 187 -1.82 17.49 4.37
N THR A 188 -1.88 17.77 3.08
CA THR A 188 -2.40 19.05 2.56
C THR A 188 -3.86 19.27 2.92
N THR A 189 -4.67 18.22 2.95
CA THR A 189 -6.09 18.30 3.33
C THR A 189 -6.25 18.43 4.84
N ALA A 190 -5.49 17.67 5.63
CA ALA A 190 -5.54 17.68 7.09
C ALA A 190 -5.01 18.99 7.70
N MET A 191 -4.06 19.66 7.05
CA MET A 191 -3.57 20.98 7.50
C MET A 191 -4.59 22.11 7.34
N LYS A 192 -5.56 21.96 6.46
CA LYS A 192 -6.65 22.95 6.27
C LYS A 192 -7.76 22.84 7.30
N LEU A 193 -7.72 21.80 8.17
CA LEU A 193 -8.71 21.63 9.22
C LEU A 193 -8.41 22.52 10.43
N PRO A 194 -9.45 23.09 11.06
CA PRO A 194 -9.29 23.92 12.25
C PRO A 194 -8.64 23.12 13.39
N THR A 195 -7.76 23.79 14.16
CA THR A 195 -7.00 23.18 15.25
C THR A 195 -7.62 23.38 16.63
N GLY A 196 -8.73 24.13 16.72
CA GLY A 196 -9.39 24.47 17.98
C GLY A 196 -10.34 23.38 18.49
N PRO A 197 -10.55 23.29 19.80
CA PRO A 197 -11.64 22.49 20.36
C PRO A 197 -12.99 23.01 19.90
N CYS A 198 -13.96 22.12 19.78
CA CYS A 198 -15.33 22.45 19.38
C CYS A 198 -15.92 23.48 20.34
N GLN A 199 -16.26 24.67 19.84
CA GLN A 199 -16.87 25.77 20.59
C GLN A 199 -18.36 25.51 20.94
N THR A 200 -18.78 24.29 21.11
CA THR A 200 -20.17 23.96 21.47
C THR A 200 -20.48 24.12 22.96
N GLU A 201 -19.48 24.41 23.80
CA GLU A 201 -19.71 24.60 25.23
C GLU A 201 -20.11 26.04 25.59
N HIS A 202 -19.66 27.05 24.85
CA HIS A 202 -19.99 28.45 25.16
C HIS A 202 -21.42 28.88 24.79
N ALA A 203 -22.01 28.24 23.77
CA ALA A 203 -23.40 28.57 23.39
C ALA A 203 -24.47 28.00 24.36
N ARG A 204 -24.07 27.13 25.30
CA ARG A 204 -24.97 26.55 26.29
C ARG A 204 -24.99 27.34 27.61
N ASP A 205 -23.89 28.00 27.93
CA ASP A 205 -23.79 28.84 29.12
C ASP A 205 -24.45 30.20 28.89
N ASP A 206 -24.39 30.77 27.68
CA ASP A 206 -25.07 32.02 27.34
C ASP A 206 -26.61 31.87 27.21
N ALA A 207 -27.13 30.63 27.09
CA ALA A 207 -28.55 30.36 26.99
C ALA A 207 -29.20 30.07 28.39
N LEU A 208 -28.41 29.98 29.43
CA LEU A 208 -28.85 29.68 30.81
C LEU A 208 -28.61 30.85 31.81
N GLY A 209 -28.06 31.98 31.33
CA GLY A 209 -27.92 33.24 32.08
C GLY A 209 -28.96 34.28 31.65
#